data_97ea7a368e14d2d2d41105a6523e2019
#
_entry.id   97ea7a368e14d2d2d41105a6523e2019
#
_cell.length_a   1.000
_cell.length_b   1.000
_cell.length_c   1.000
_cell.angle_alpha   90.00
_cell.angle_beta   90.00
_cell.angle_gamma   90.00
#
_symmetry.space_group_name_H-M   'P 1'
#
loop_
_entity.id
_entity.type
_entity.pdbx_description
1 polymer ?
#
loop_
_entity_poly.entity_id
_entity_poly.type
_entity_poly.pdbx_seq_one_letter_code
_entity_poly.pdbx_strand_id
1 'polypeptide(L)'
;MNLDDFAAAMANICSHSLVAPGRPLVWTIIANPKAGGFTIGSRWKRHYAALKTYMEKAAVNPLREDAGPSRAALDADPGRGSLGRLGLVPTTGPGTAGKIVKALLDDAVSAHGGKQSPFNLILTAGGDGTSLEALTALYAAPAALRANFGVLRLPMGTGNDGADGRELESVLGRLIYPSNIEYARAVRLTTATPRKGPFLAFNILSVGLDAFVTHMTNKMKGKLPGDSYKLWVDIASLLYDRIYRVGPMDVSAYDEAGRQVESFDERVLLLAVGATGHRSYGSNKRILPDDRNVCVVEQMSLFRKVALKGLFTTGEHIHKPESKLFNAHRVEFRGENPILAQMDGETVLLKPEDFPAAIELTELAIPVLK
;
A
#
# COMPACT_ATOMS: atom_id res chain seq x y z
N MET A 1 -25.67 6.00 2.38
CA MET A 1 -25.47 7.26 3.14
C MET A 1 -24.01 7.67 3.16
N ASN A 2 -23.13 7.06 3.91
CA ASN A 2 -21.71 7.52 3.97
C ASN A 2 -20.97 7.46 2.63
N LEU A 3 -21.28 6.47 1.79
CA LEU A 3 -20.65 6.34 0.48
C LEU A 3 -21.16 7.38 -0.52
N ASP A 4 -22.43 7.74 -0.47
CA ASP A 4 -23.02 8.76 -1.33
C ASP A 4 -22.51 10.15 -0.95
N ASP A 5 -22.44 10.44 0.35
CA ASP A 5 -21.84 11.69 0.86
C ASP A 5 -20.37 11.81 0.45
N PHE A 6 -19.63 10.69 0.50
CA PHE A 6 -18.24 10.62 0.05
C PHE A 6 -18.15 10.89 -1.47
N ALA A 7 -19.00 10.24 -2.26
CA ALA A 7 -19.03 10.42 -3.71
C ALA A 7 -19.30 11.88 -4.10
N ALA A 8 -20.29 12.51 -3.46
CA ALA A 8 -20.63 13.91 -3.71
C ALA A 8 -19.47 14.86 -3.34
N ALA A 9 -18.84 14.64 -2.17
CA ALA A 9 -17.71 15.44 -1.74
C ALA A 9 -16.50 15.28 -2.69
N MET A 10 -16.17 14.04 -3.08
CA MET A 10 -15.08 13.77 -4.02
C MET A 10 -15.37 14.35 -5.41
N ALA A 11 -16.62 14.30 -5.89
CA ALA A 11 -17.00 14.95 -7.14
C ALA A 11 -16.70 16.45 -7.10
N ASN A 12 -17.04 17.12 -6.01
CA ASN A 12 -16.74 18.53 -5.84
C ASN A 12 -15.22 18.79 -5.81
N ILE A 13 -14.45 18.06 -4.98
CA ILE A 13 -13.00 18.23 -4.86
C ILE A 13 -12.31 17.97 -6.21
N CYS A 14 -12.67 16.89 -6.91
CA CYS A 14 -12.06 16.53 -8.19
C CYS A 14 -12.41 17.53 -9.31
N SER A 15 -13.59 18.15 -9.28
CA SER A 15 -13.97 19.20 -10.25
C SER A 15 -13.10 20.46 -10.14
N HIS A 16 -12.49 20.67 -8.98
CA HIS A 16 -11.59 21.79 -8.69
C HIS A 16 -10.11 21.38 -8.69
N SER A 17 -9.79 20.16 -9.14
CA SER A 17 -8.43 19.63 -9.12
C SER A 17 -7.50 20.40 -10.04
N LEU A 18 -6.27 20.62 -9.58
CA LEU A 18 -5.16 21.16 -10.37
C LEU A 18 -4.25 20.07 -10.95
N VAL A 19 -4.57 18.80 -10.77
CA VAL A 19 -3.86 17.70 -11.42
C VAL A 19 -4.02 17.83 -12.93
N ALA A 20 -2.93 18.06 -13.63
CA ALA A 20 -2.94 18.38 -15.05
C ALA A 20 -1.88 17.58 -15.80
N PRO A 21 -2.19 16.38 -16.27
CA PRO A 21 -1.26 15.60 -17.08
C PRO A 21 -1.11 16.09 -18.53
N GLY A 22 -1.63 17.27 -18.86
CA GLY A 22 -1.59 17.84 -20.23
C GLY A 22 -2.56 17.21 -21.22
N ARG A 23 -3.50 16.38 -20.74
CA ARG A 23 -4.49 15.66 -21.54
C ARG A 23 -5.78 15.44 -20.75
N PRO A 24 -6.90 15.02 -21.37
CA PRO A 24 -8.16 14.75 -20.68
C PRO A 24 -7.96 13.79 -19.51
N LEU A 25 -8.64 14.07 -18.38
CA LEU A 25 -8.52 13.32 -17.14
C LEU A 25 -9.79 12.50 -16.91
N VAL A 26 -9.62 11.21 -16.64
CA VAL A 26 -10.69 10.31 -16.20
C VAL A 26 -10.39 9.86 -14.77
N TRP A 27 -11.36 10.08 -13.88
CA TRP A 27 -11.25 9.76 -12.47
C TRP A 27 -12.03 8.49 -12.15
N THR A 28 -11.39 7.53 -11.50
CA THR A 28 -12.08 6.33 -10.99
C THR A 28 -11.80 6.15 -9.53
N ILE A 29 -12.83 6.24 -8.69
CA ILE A 29 -12.74 5.95 -7.26
C ILE A 29 -13.17 4.49 -7.05
N ILE A 30 -12.24 3.66 -6.60
CA ILE A 30 -12.51 2.27 -6.19
C ILE A 30 -12.73 2.27 -4.68
N ALA A 31 -14.00 2.21 -4.27
CA ALA A 31 -14.37 2.33 -2.86
C ALA A 31 -14.73 0.97 -2.24
N ASN A 32 -14.17 0.67 -1.06
CA ASN A 32 -14.61 -0.47 -0.28
C ASN A 32 -15.62 -0.01 0.79
N PRO A 33 -16.93 -0.23 0.59
CA PRO A 33 -17.96 0.25 1.52
C PRO A 33 -17.87 -0.37 2.92
N LYS A 34 -17.16 -1.51 3.06
CA LYS A 34 -16.90 -2.17 4.34
C LYS A 34 -15.65 -1.66 5.06
N ALA A 35 -14.90 -0.73 4.46
CA ALA A 35 -13.72 -0.16 5.10
C ALA A 35 -14.08 0.64 6.36
N GLY A 36 -13.20 0.61 7.37
CA GLY A 36 -13.44 1.25 8.66
C GLY A 36 -13.68 2.76 8.58
N GLY A 37 -13.16 3.43 7.55
CA GLY A 37 -13.42 4.83 7.29
C GLY A 37 -14.88 5.13 6.97
N PHE A 38 -15.61 4.19 6.38
CA PHE A 38 -17.04 4.31 6.10
C PHE A 38 -17.95 3.74 7.18
N THR A 39 -17.49 2.68 7.90
CA THR A 39 -18.34 1.89 8.80
C THR A 39 -18.21 2.30 10.26
N ILE A 40 -17.07 2.85 10.68
CA ILE A 40 -16.84 3.29 12.07
C ILE A 40 -17.25 4.76 12.20
N GLY A 41 -18.33 5.03 12.92
CA GLY A 41 -18.94 6.37 12.99
C GLY A 41 -17.99 7.49 13.41
N SER A 42 -17.07 7.27 14.37
CA SER A 42 -16.07 8.25 14.77
C SER A 42 -15.06 8.57 13.68
N ARG A 43 -14.65 7.55 12.90
CA ARG A 43 -13.74 7.73 11.77
C ARG A 43 -14.45 8.44 10.62
N TRP A 44 -15.65 8.03 10.28
CA TRP A 44 -16.43 8.69 9.25
C TRP A 44 -16.65 10.17 9.58
N LYS A 45 -17.03 10.50 10.82
CA LYS A 45 -17.22 11.88 11.24
C LYS A 45 -15.96 12.74 11.00
N ARG A 46 -14.77 12.19 11.32
CA ARG A 46 -13.49 12.87 11.08
C ARG A 46 -13.22 13.01 9.57
N HIS A 47 -13.38 11.94 8.79
CA HIS A 47 -13.18 12.00 7.35
C HIS A 47 -14.14 12.96 6.66
N TYR A 48 -15.39 12.98 7.08
CA TYR A 48 -16.38 13.88 6.51
C TYR A 48 -16.09 15.36 6.85
N ALA A 49 -15.57 15.65 8.03
CA ALA A 49 -15.08 16.98 8.36
C ALA A 49 -13.91 17.41 7.44
N ALA A 50 -12.96 16.51 7.20
CA ALA A 50 -11.86 16.74 6.27
C ALA A 50 -12.37 17.02 4.85
N LEU A 51 -13.28 16.20 4.36
CA LEU A 51 -13.89 16.38 3.03
C LEU A 51 -14.57 17.77 2.91
N LYS A 52 -15.36 18.19 3.90
CA LYS A 52 -15.98 19.52 3.90
C LYS A 52 -14.95 20.64 3.82
N THR A 53 -13.93 20.58 4.67
CA THR A 53 -12.84 21.57 4.66
C THR A 53 -12.17 21.65 3.28
N TYR A 54 -11.96 20.51 2.61
CA TYR A 54 -11.31 20.50 1.30
C TYR A 54 -12.24 20.88 0.15
N MET A 55 -13.54 20.65 0.26
CA MET A 55 -14.52 21.24 -0.66
C MET A 55 -14.50 22.76 -0.62
N GLU A 56 -14.46 23.35 0.58
CA GLU A 56 -14.36 24.81 0.78
C GLU A 56 -13.04 25.37 0.24
N LYS A 57 -11.90 24.73 0.58
CA LYS A 57 -10.58 25.11 0.04
C LYS A 57 -10.51 25.01 -1.49
N ALA A 58 -11.08 23.96 -2.06
CA ALA A 58 -11.11 23.77 -3.50
C ALA A 58 -11.91 24.88 -4.22
N ALA A 59 -13.03 25.30 -3.64
CA ALA A 59 -13.89 26.34 -4.22
C ALA A 59 -13.23 27.72 -4.25
N VAL A 60 -12.37 28.04 -3.28
CA VAL A 60 -11.71 29.35 -3.15
C VAL A 60 -10.22 29.32 -3.53
N ASN A 61 -9.74 28.29 -4.19
CA ASN A 61 -8.34 28.16 -4.53
C ASN A 61 -7.91 29.22 -5.57
N PRO A 62 -7.04 30.19 -5.21
CA PRO A 62 -6.65 31.28 -6.11
C PRO A 62 -5.86 30.81 -7.34
N LEU A 63 -5.17 29.67 -7.24
CA LEU A 63 -4.43 29.08 -8.37
C LEU A 63 -5.34 28.58 -9.49
N ARG A 64 -6.66 28.59 -9.27
CA ARG A 64 -7.65 28.21 -10.27
C ARG A 64 -7.92 29.32 -11.29
N GLU A 65 -7.81 30.59 -10.89
CA GLU A 65 -8.08 31.74 -11.76
C GLU A 65 -7.09 31.78 -12.93
N ASP A 66 -5.84 31.34 -12.71
CA ASP A 66 -4.80 31.25 -13.74
C ASP A 66 -4.91 30.02 -14.64
N ALA A 67 -5.70 29.02 -14.25
CA ALA A 67 -5.75 27.70 -14.93
C ALA A 67 -6.68 27.65 -16.16
N GLY A 68 -7.40 28.73 -16.46
CA GLY A 68 -8.32 28.85 -17.61
C GLY A 68 -9.60 28.02 -17.49
N PRO A 69 -10.63 28.31 -18.32
CA PRO A 69 -11.98 27.74 -18.21
C PRO A 69 -12.11 26.23 -18.59
N SER A 70 -11.04 25.58 -19.02
CA SER A 70 -11.09 24.22 -19.58
C SER A 70 -11.19 23.08 -18.55
N ARG A 71 -11.30 23.39 -17.25
CA ARG A 71 -11.26 22.39 -16.18
C ARG A 71 -12.54 22.21 -15.37
N ALA A 72 -13.56 22.98 -15.63
CA ALA A 72 -14.66 23.17 -14.69
C ALA A 72 -15.90 22.29 -14.94
N ALA A 73 -15.97 21.47 -15.95
CA ALA A 73 -17.20 20.73 -16.24
C ALA A 73 -17.08 19.25 -15.94
N LEU A 74 -17.45 18.86 -14.74
CA LEU A 74 -18.05 17.54 -14.48
C LEU A 74 -19.50 17.61 -14.97
N ASP A 75 -19.71 17.62 -16.26
CA ASP A 75 -21.07 17.50 -16.82
C ASP A 75 -21.53 16.07 -16.67
N ALA A 76 -22.64 15.90 -15.99
CA ALA A 76 -23.34 14.64 -15.77
C ALA A 76 -24.02 14.10 -17.06
N ASP A 77 -23.65 14.62 -18.23
CA ASP A 77 -24.21 14.19 -19.50
C ASP A 77 -23.30 13.13 -20.16
N PRO A 78 -23.73 11.85 -20.22
CA PRO A 78 -22.96 10.76 -20.80
C PRO A 78 -22.76 10.83 -22.30
N GLY A 79 -23.30 11.85 -22.98
CA GLY A 79 -23.30 11.98 -24.44
C GLY A 79 -22.33 13.00 -25.03
N ARG A 80 -21.70 13.86 -24.24
CA ARG A 80 -20.71 14.84 -24.74
C ARG A 80 -19.33 14.54 -24.14
N GLY A 81 -18.34 14.37 -24.98
CA GLY A 81 -16.96 14.14 -24.62
C GLY A 81 -16.41 15.23 -23.68
N SER A 82 -16.68 15.13 -22.39
CA SER A 82 -16.26 16.09 -21.38
C SER A 82 -14.88 15.75 -20.85
N LEU A 83 -14.07 16.75 -20.72
CA LEU A 83 -12.80 16.78 -20.01
C LEU A 83 -13.06 16.50 -18.52
N GLY A 84 -12.90 15.25 -18.08
CA GLY A 84 -13.01 14.84 -16.69
C GLY A 84 -14.31 14.10 -16.33
N ARG A 85 -14.30 12.80 -16.52
CA ARG A 85 -15.37 11.90 -16.03
C ARG A 85 -14.96 11.33 -14.67
N LEU A 86 -15.80 11.53 -13.64
CA LEU A 86 -15.63 10.87 -12.34
C LEU A 86 -16.59 9.68 -12.24
N GLY A 87 -16.04 8.50 -11.98
CA GLY A 87 -16.82 7.30 -11.63
C GLY A 87 -16.45 6.79 -10.24
N LEU A 88 -17.45 6.47 -9.41
CA LEU A 88 -17.23 5.74 -8.16
C LEU A 88 -17.75 4.31 -8.34
N VAL A 89 -16.86 3.33 -8.11
CA VAL A 89 -17.17 1.91 -8.27
C VAL A 89 -16.94 1.22 -6.92
N PRO A 90 -18.02 0.73 -6.26
CA PRO A 90 -17.87 0.01 -5.00
C PRO A 90 -17.32 -1.39 -5.22
N THR A 91 -16.42 -1.84 -4.34
CA THR A 91 -16.01 -3.24 -4.31
C THR A 91 -17.06 -4.10 -3.64
N THR A 92 -17.27 -5.31 -4.16
CA THR A 92 -18.24 -6.28 -3.62
C THR A 92 -17.56 -7.36 -2.75
N GLY A 93 -16.23 -7.53 -2.86
CA GLY A 93 -15.46 -8.51 -2.12
C GLY A 93 -14.00 -8.58 -2.57
N PRO A 94 -13.22 -9.52 -2.05
CA PRO A 94 -11.84 -9.74 -2.47
C PRO A 94 -11.71 -9.95 -3.97
N GLY A 95 -10.64 -9.42 -4.56
CA GLY A 95 -10.36 -9.47 -6.00
C GLY A 95 -11.13 -8.48 -6.84
N THR A 96 -12.11 -7.74 -6.27
CA THR A 96 -12.95 -6.81 -7.06
C THR A 96 -12.17 -5.59 -7.51
N ALA A 97 -11.31 -5.02 -6.67
CA ALA A 97 -10.53 -3.84 -7.04
C ALA A 97 -9.59 -4.14 -8.22
N GLY A 98 -8.96 -5.30 -8.22
CA GLY A 98 -8.13 -5.76 -9.34
C GLY A 98 -8.92 -5.95 -10.64
N LYS A 99 -10.16 -6.47 -10.55
CA LYS A 99 -11.04 -6.60 -11.74
C LYS A 99 -11.45 -5.25 -12.31
N ILE A 100 -11.75 -4.28 -11.46
CA ILE A 100 -12.07 -2.91 -11.87
C ILE A 100 -10.89 -2.30 -12.64
N VAL A 101 -9.67 -2.42 -12.09
CA VAL A 101 -8.46 -1.90 -12.76
C VAL A 101 -8.21 -2.60 -14.09
N LYS A 102 -8.41 -3.91 -14.18
CA LYS A 102 -8.30 -4.64 -15.46
C LYS A 102 -9.28 -4.11 -16.49
N ALA A 103 -10.53 -3.88 -16.12
CA ALA A 103 -11.53 -3.28 -17.05
C ALA A 103 -11.09 -1.89 -17.51
N LEU A 104 -10.56 -1.03 -16.63
CA LEU A 104 -10.01 0.27 -17.02
C LEU A 104 -8.81 0.17 -17.98
N LEU A 105 -7.97 -0.85 -17.81
CA LEU A 105 -6.86 -1.14 -18.71
C LEU A 105 -7.35 -1.58 -20.09
N ASP A 106 -8.37 -2.46 -20.14
CA ASP A 106 -8.96 -2.94 -21.38
C ASP A 106 -9.66 -1.79 -22.14
N ASP A 107 -10.37 -0.90 -21.42
CA ASP A 107 -10.98 0.30 -21.99
C ASP A 107 -9.91 1.25 -22.56
N ALA A 108 -8.78 1.43 -21.83
CA ALA A 108 -7.67 2.27 -22.29
C ALA A 108 -7.00 1.71 -23.54
N VAL A 109 -6.87 0.39 -23.68
CA VAL A 109 -6.36 -0.26 -24.90
C VAL A 109 -7.32 0.01 -26.06
N SER A 110 -8.62 -0.12 -25.83
CA SER A 110 -9.65 0.10 -26.87
C SER A 110 -9.71 1.55 -27.35
N ALA A 111 -9.39 2.50 -26.46
CA ALA A 111 -9.39 3.94 -26.78
C ALA A 111 -8.12 4.42 -27.54
N HIS A 112 -7.11 3.57 -27.72
CA HIS A 112 -5.79 3.93 -28.32
C HIS A 112 -5.83 4.27 -29.81
N GLY A 113 -6.99 4.30 -30.47
CA GLY A 113 -7.14 4.73 -31.85
C GLY A 113 -7.29 6.24 -32.08
N GLY A 114 -7.33 7.08 -31.04
CA GLY A 114 -7.59 8.53 -31.10
C GLY A 114 -6.39 9.41 -30.74
N LYS A 115 -6.40 10.65 -31.23
CA LYS A 115 -5.28 11.61 -31.11
C LYS A 115 -4.85 11.99 -29.68
N GLN A 116 -5.63 11.74 -28.65
CA GLN A 116 -5.26 11.96 -27.22
C GLN A 116 -6.01 10.97 -26.34
N SER A 117 -5.34 9.87 -26.00
CA SER A 117 -5.86 8.96 -24.96
C SER A 117 -5.96 9.69 -23.61
N PRO A 118 -7.06 9.55 -22.87
CA PRO A 118 -7.21 10.18 -21.57
C PRO A 118 -6.18 9.65 -20.58
N PHE A 119 -5.83 10.46 -19.56
CA PHE A 119 -5.09 10.02 -18.41
C PHE A 119 -6.06 9.53 -17.35
N ASN A 120 -5.86 8.31 -16.87
CA ASN A 120 -6.73 7.67 -15.88
C ASN A 120 -6.13 7.86 -14.48
N LEU A 121 -6.85 8.54 -13.59
CA LEU A 121 -6.46 8.65 -12.21
C LEU A 121 -7.34 7.76 -11.34
N ILE A 122 -6.72 6.74 -10.74
CA ILE A 122 -7.35 5.76 -9.86
C ILE A 122 -7.19 6.20 -8.42
N LEU A 123 -8.29 6.43 -7.71
CA LEU A 123 -8.29 6.68 -6.28
C LEU A 123 -8.80 5.43 -5.56
N THR A 124 -7.98 4.82 -4.71
CA THR A 124 -8.46 3.72 -3.88
C THR A 124 -8.97 4.25 -2.54
N ALA A 125 -10.24 4.06 -2.25
CA ALA A 125 -10.89 4.44 -0.99
C ALA A 125 -11.25 3.18 -0.19
N GLY A 126 -10.25 2.58 0.42
CA GLY A 126 -10.38 1.31 1.13
C GLY A 126 -9.27 1.08 2.14
N GLY A 127 -9.07 -0.17 2.52
CA GLY A 127 -7.88 -0.58 3.29
C GLY A 127 -6.74 -1.02 2.38
N ASP A 128 -5.65 -1.49 2.99
CA ASP A 128 -4.42 -1.91 2.29
C ASP A 128 -4.69 -2.98 1.23
N GLY A 129 -5.59 -3.94 1.48
CA GLY A 129 -5.97 -4.97 0.51
C GLY A 129 -6.63 -4.42 -0.75
N THR A 130 -7.46 -3.37 -0.64
CA THR A 130 -8.06 -2.71 -1.82
C THR A 130 -7.00 -2.06 -2.70
N SER A 131 -6.04 -1.40 -2.07
CA SER A 131 -4.91 -0.76 -2.77
C SER A 131 -3.97 -1.80 -3.36
N LEU A 132 -3.67 -2.88 -2.63
CA LEU A 132 -2.82 -3.98 -3.09
C LEU A 132 -3.39 -4.64 -4.36
N GLU A 133 -4.68 -4.97 -4.37
CA GLU A 133 -5.36 -5.55 -5.54
C GLU A 133 -5.29 -4.62 -6.76
N ALA A 134 -5.59 -3.34 -6.56
CA ALA A 134 -5.57 -2.35 -7.63
C ALA A 134 -4.17 -2.16 -8.22
N LEU A 135 -3.16 -1.98 -7.35
CA LEU A 135 -1.77 -1.79 -7.75
C LEU A 135 -1.17 -3.04 -8.41
N THR A 136 -1.51 -4.23 -7.91
CA THR A 136 -1.07 -5.50 -8.52
C THR A 136 -1.60 -5.65 -9.94
N ALA A 137 -2.88 -5.32 -10.17
CA ALA A 137 -3.45 -5.37 -11.50
C ALA A 137 -2.82 -4.34 -12.44
N LEU A 138 -2.53 -3.13 -11.95
CA LEU A 138 -1.86 -2.09 -12.73
C LEU A 138 -0.41 -2.47 -13.03
N TYR A 139 0.31 -3.02 -12.07
CA TYR A 139 1.71 -3.47 -12.26
C TYR A 139 1.83 -4.54 -13.34
N ALA A 140 0.85 -5.43 -13.45
CA ALA A 140 0.83 -6.49 -14.46
C ALA A 140 0.64 -5.96 -15.90
N ALA A 141 0.21 -4.72 -16.08
CA ALA A 141 0.04 -4.11 -17.39
C ALA A 141 1.39 -3.72 -18.04
N PRO A 142 1.48 -3.68 -19.38
CA PRO A 142 2.67 -3.18 -20.08
C PRO A 142 3.01 -1.73 -19.68
N ALA A 143 4.31 -1.40 -19.63
CA ALA A 143 4.80 -0.09 -19.22
C ALA A 143 4.16 1.08 -20.02
N ALA A 144 4.03 0.92 -21.33
CA ALA A 144 3.42 1.92 -22.21
C ALA A 144 1.94 2.19 -21.84
N LEU A 145 1.22 1.17 -21.37
CA LEU A 145 -0.16 1.32 -20.93
C LEU A 145 -0.22 1.95 -19.53
N ARG A 146 0.64 1.53 -18.59
CA ARG A 146 0.76 2.13 -17.25
C ARG A 146 1.03 3.63 -17.28
N ALA A 147 1.78 4.12 -18.26
CA ALA A 147 2.07 5.54 -18.44
C ALA A 147 0.82 6.41 -18.65
N ASN A 148 -0.35 5.81 -18.90
CA ASN A 148 -1.63 6.49 -19.02
C ASN A 148 -2.43 6.51 -17.72
N PHE A 149 -1.82 6.08 -16.61
CA PHE A 149 -2.48 5.97 -15.32
C PHE A 149 -1.71 6.71 -14.23
N GLY A 150 -2.43 7.10 -13.19
CA GLY A 150 -1.89 7.55 -11.91
C GLY A 150 -2.71 6.95 -10.79
N VAL A 151 -2.13 6.75 -9.61
CA VAL A 151 -2.81 6.18 -8.45
C VAL A 151 -2.67 7.12 -7.26
N LEU A 152 -3.74 7.25 -6.48
CA LEU A 152 -3.75 7.90 -5.17
C LEU A 152 -4.51 7.01 -4.18
N ARG A 153 -3.86 6.67 -3.07
CA ARG A 153 -4.40 5.77 -2.05
C ARG A 153 -4.92 6.55 -0.85
N LEU A 154 -6.24 6.62 -0.71
CA LEU A 154 -6.91 7.32 0.38
C LEU A 154 -6.94 6.44 1.65
N PRO A 155 -6.66 6.99 2.85
CA PRO A 155 -6.58 6.25 4.11
C PRO A 155 -7.97 5.93 4.70
N MET A 156 -8.77 5.14 3.97
CA MET A 156 -10.13 4.77 4.37
C MET A 156 -10.20 3.41 5.10
N GLY A 157 -9.09 2.71 5.25
CA GLY A 157 -8.99 1.43 5.95
C GLY A 157 -8.86 1.56 7.48
N THR A 158 -8.57 0.42 8.13
CA THR A 158 -8.28 0.37 9.57
C THR A 158 -6.78 0.56 9.85
N GLY A 159 -5.90 0.00 9.02
CA GLY A 159 -4.45 0.12 9.11
C GLY A 159 -3.93 1.35 8.36
N ASN A 160 -4.20 1.42 7.07
CA ASN A 160 -3.76 2.46 6.15
C ASN A 160 -2.22 2.56 6.03
N ASP A 161 -1.53 1.45 6.25
CA ASP A 161 -0.06 1.41 6.20
C ASP A 161 0.47 1.65 4.78
N GLY A 162 -0.30 1.25 3.76
CA GLY A 162 0.00 1.46 2.35
C GLY A 162 -0.62 2.71 1.73
N ALA A 163 -1.33 3.56 2.49
CA ALA A 163 -1.93 4.79 1.97
C ALA A 163 -0.86 5.86 1.65
N ASP A 164 -1.21 6.82 0.79
CA ASP A 164 -0.28 7.88 0.39
C ASP A 164 -0.16 9.01 1.43
N GLY A 165 -0.90 8.92 2.52
CA GLY A 165 -0.80 9.77 3.69
C GLY A 165 -1.56 9.15 4.86
N ARG A 166 -1.19 9.53 6.08
CA ARG A 166 -1.84 8.99 7.30
C ARG A 166 -3.23 9.58 7.53
N GLU A 167 -3.36 10.85 7.26
CA GLU A 167 -4.61 11.59 7.40
C GLU A 167 -5.18 11.92 6.02
N LEU A 168 -6.50 11.88 5.91
CA LEU A 168 -7.20 12.12 4.65
C LEU A 168 -6.90 13.52 4.10
N GLU A 169 -6.76 14.50 4.98
CA GLU A 169 -6.44 15.90 4.64
C GLU A 169 -5.16 16.01 3.81
N SER A 170 -4.08 15.34 4.24
CA SER A 170 -2.80 15.39 3.53
C SER A 170 -2.88 14.79 2.13
N VAL A 171 -3.75 13.80 1.95
CA VAL A 171 -3.94 13.13 0.64
C VAL A 171 -4.87 13.95 -0.25
N LEU A 172 -5.93 14.55 0.29
CA LEU A 172 -6.82 15.43 -0.45
C LEU A 172 -6.10 16.67 -0.98
N GLY A 173 -5.08 17.15 -0.24
CA GLY A 173 -4.23 18.27 -0.69
C GLY A 173 -3.60 18.02 -2.06
N ARG A 174 -3.19 16.78 -2.35
CA ARG A 174 -2.60 16.42 -3.65
C ARG A 174 -3.59 16.52 -4.82
N LEU A 175 -4.89 16.59 -4.55
CA LEU A 175 -5.90 16.74 -5.58
C LEU A 175 -6.16 18.21 -5.94
N ILE A 176 -6.10 19.11 -4.96
CA ILE A 176 -6.45 20.53 -5.16
C ILE A 176 -5.23 21.45 -5.34
N TYR A 177 -4.02 20.99 -5.00
CA TYR A 177 -2.77 21.71 -5.26
C TYR A 177 -2.04 21.10 -6.47
N PRO A 178 -1.11 21.83 -7.10
CA PRO A 178 -0.28 21.28 -8.15
C PRO A 178 0.45 20.02 -7.67
N SER A 179 0.34 18.94 -8.42
CA SER A 179 0.93 17.64 -8.10
C SER A 179 1.43 16.95 -9.36
N ASN A 180 2.42 16.09 -9.19
CA ASN A 180 3.08 15.37 -10.26
C ASN A 180 2.82 13.87 -10.15
N ILE A 181 3.01 13.15 -11.27
CA ILE A 181 3.08 11.70 -11.27
C ILE A 181 4.55 11.30 -11.10
N GLU A 182 4.82 10.57 -10.03
CA GLU A 182 6.10 9.93 -9.78
C GLU A 182 5.97 8.42 -9.89
N TYR A 183 7.05 7.75 -10.28
CA TYR A 183 7.05 6.29 -10.35
C TYR A 183 7.65 5.70 -9.09
N ALA A 184 6.93 4.78 -8.46
CA ALA A 184 7.36 4.03 -7.29
C ALA A 184 7.78 2.60 -7.66
N ARG A 185 8.64 2.01 -6.83
CA ARG A 185 9.00 0.59 -6.89
C ARG A 185 7.99 -0.24 -6.10
N ALA A 186 7.84 -1.49 -6.48
CA ALA A 186 7.26 -2.53 -5.63
C ALA A 186 8.36 -3.41 -5.05
N VAL A 187 8.00 -4.23 -4.08
CA VAL A 187 8.83 -5.31 -3.53
C VAL A 187 8.21 -6.62 -3.98
N ARG A 188 9.02 -7.49 -4.57
CA ARG A 188 8.59 -8.79 -5.10
C ARG A 188 9.24 -9.94 -4.35
N LEU A 189 8.44 -10.92 -3.94
CA LEU A 189 8.93 -12.20 -3.43
C LEU A 189 8.92 -13.24 -4.55
N THR A 190 10.04 -13.92 -4.73
CA THR A 190 10.19 -15.07 -5.61
C THR A 190 10.62 -16.30 -4.80
N THR A 191 10.23 -17.48 -5.23
CA THR A 191 10.53 -18.75 -4.57
C THR A 191 11.12 -19.73 -5.55
N ALA A 192 11.94 -20.69 -5.06
CA ALA A 192 12.54 -21.74 -5.90
C ALA A 192 11.47 -22.57 -6.61
N THR A 193 10.38 -22.89 -5.91
CA THR A 193 9.23 -23.58 -6.50
C THR A 193 8.29 -22.55 -7.14
N PRO A 194 7.95 -22.68 -8.44
CA PRO A 194 6.98 -21.80 -9.06
C PRO A 194 5.64 -21.86 -8.33
N ARG A 195 5.23 -20.77 -7.72
CA ARG A 195 3.94 -20.65 -7.08
C ARG A 195 3.04 -19.69 -7.86
N LYS A 196 1.74 -19.81 -7.65
CA LYS A 196 0.78 -18.85 -8.22
C LYS A 196 1.02 -17.49 -7.57
N GLY A 197 1.79 -16.63 -8.24
CA GLY A 197 2.03 -15.23 -7.89
C GLY A 197 1.59 -14.32 -9.02
N PRO A 198 1.86 -13.03 -8.97
CA PRO A 198 2.98 -12.39 -8.29
C PRO A 198 2.73 -12.09 -6.81
N PHE A 199 3.72 -12.33 -5.96
CA PHE A 199 3.73 -11.87 -4.58
C PHE A 199 4.38 -10.49 -4.52
N LEU A 200 3.57 -9.44 -4.52
CA LEU A 200 3.99 -8.04 -4.56
C LEU A 200 3.56 -7.30 -3.30
N ALA A 201 4.41 -6.40 -2.83
CA ALA A 201 4.08 -5.39 -1.85
C ALA A 201 4.44 -3.99 -2.39
N PHE A 202 3.65 -2.99 -2.08
CA PHE A 202 3.87 -1.61 -2.50
C PHE A 202 4.26 -0.69 -1.33
N ASN A 203 4.25 -1.25 -0.13
CA ASN A 203 4.74 -0.62 1.07
C ASN A 203 5.88 -1.43 1.69
N ILE A 204 5.57 -2.63 2.21
CA ILE A 204 6.55 -3.49 2.90
C ILE A 204 6.22 -4.97 2.69
N LEU A 205 7.25 -5.75 2.48
CA LEU A 205 7.23 -7.20 2.51
C LEU A 205 8.03 -7.67 3.71
N SER A 206 7.51 -8.59 4.51
CA SER A 206 8.22 -9.13 5.65
C SER A 206 8.07 -10.63 5.81
N VAL A 207 9.02 -11.25 6.51
CA VAL A 207 9.10 -12.67 6.79
C VAL A 207 9.26 -12.86 8.30
N GLY A 208 8.60 -13.85 8.87
CA GLY A 208 8.72 -14.20 10.27
C GLY A 208 7.66 -13.57 11.17
N LEU A 209 8.05 -12.93 12.27
CA LEU A 209 7.14 -12.46 13.33
C LEU A 209 6.06 -11.51 12.82
N ASP A 210 6.41 -10.54 11.99
CA ASP A 210 5.45 -9.56 11.48
C ASP A 210 4.40 -10.21 10.57
N ALA A 211 4.84 -11.13 9.70
CA ALA A 211 3.94 -11.92 8.87
C ALA A 211 3.00 -12.80 9.73
N PHE A 212 3.50 -13.34 10.84
CA PHE A 212 2.68 -14.09 11.79
C PHE A 212 1.65 -13.19 12.47
N VAL A 213 2.02 -12.01 12.93
CA VAL A 213 1.09 -11.01 13.50
C VAL A 213 -0.02 -10.68 12.51
N THR A 214 0.34 -10.47 11.25
CA THR A 214 -0.60 -10.21 10.16
C THR A 214 -1.53 -11.39 9.93
N HIS A 215 -1.00 -12.60 9.85
CA HIS A 215 -1.77 -13.83 9.68
C HIS A 215 -2.79 -14.02 10.81
N MET A 216 -2.35 -13.85 12.06
CA MET A 216 -3.23 -13.96 13.23
C MET A 216 -4.29 -12.86 13.25
N THR A 217 -3.92 -11.64 12.91
CA THR A 217 -4.86 -10.51 12.79
C THR A 217 -5.96 -10.82 11.77
N ASN A 218 -5.60 -11.28 10.58
CA ASN A 218 -6.56 -11.64 9.54
C ASN A 218 -7.47 -12.81 9.96
N LYS A 219 -6.93 -13.79 10.66
CA LYS A 219 -7.68 -14.97 11.15
C LYS A 219 -8.63 -14.63 12.28
N MET A 220 -8.31 -13.67 13.14
CA MET A 220 -9.07 -13.32 14.34
C MET A 220 -9.99 -12.11 14.13
N LYS A 221 -9.71 -11.27 13.15
CA LYS A 221 -10.53 -10.10 12.79
C LYS A 221 -11.96 -10.55 12.45
N GLY A 222 -12.94 -9.97 13.11
CA GLY A 222 -14.35 -10.30 12.94
C GLY A 222 -14.84 -11.52 13.73
N LYS A 223 -13.96 -12.27 14.43
CA LYS A 223 -14.35 -13.38 15.32
C LYS A 223 -14.45 -12.97 16.78
N LEU A 224 -13.79 -11.89 17.16
CA LEU A 224 -13.78 -11.33 18.50
C LEU A 224 -14.39 -9.93 18.50
N PRO A 225 -15.15 -9.55 19.53
CA PRO A 225 -15.83 -8.25 19.59
C PRO A 225 -14.83 -7.10 19.72
N GLY A 226 -15.03 -6.07 18.91
CA GLY A 226 -14.24 -4.84 18.93
C GLY A 226 -12.75 -5.06 18.66
N ASP A 227 -11.91 -4.43 19.45
CA ASP A 227 -10.45 -4.48 19.36
C ASP A 227 -9.80 -5.54 20.25
N SER A 228 -10.58 -6.38 20.94
CA SER A 228 -10.08 -7.42 21.87
C SER A 228 -9.12 -8.42 21.20
N TYR A 229 -9.25 -8.65 19.88
CA TYR A 229 -8.34 -9.49 19.13
C TYR A 229 -6.89 -8.99 19.18
N LYS A 230 -6.65 -7.68 19.35
CA LYS A 230 -5.30 -7.11 19.40
C LYS A 230 -4.51 -7.67 20.59
N LEU A 231 -5.15 -7.78 21.76
CA LEU A 231 -4.51 -8.38 22.94
C LEU A 231 -4.06 -9.82 22.67
N TRP A 232 -4.91 -10.61 22.03
CA TRP A 232 -4.60 -12.00 21.70
C TRP A 232 -3.48 -12.11 20.66
N VAL A 233 -3.48 -11.24 19.66
CA VAL A 233 -2.38 -11.16 18.68
C VAL A 233 -1.07 -10.76 19.36
N ASP A 234 -1.11 -9.85 20.31
CA ASP A 234 0.06 -9.45 21.10
C ASP A 234 0.62 -10.60 21.92
N ILE A 235 -0.22 -11.35 22.61
CA ILE A 235 0.20 -12.55 23.37
C ILE A 235 0.76 -13.61 22.43
N ALA A 236 0.09 -13.88 21.29
CA ALA A 236 0.55 -14.85 20.32
C ALA A 236 1.90 -14.44 19.71
N SER A 237 2.15 -13.15 19.49
CA SER A 237 3.42 -12.66 18.98
C SER A 237 4.60 -12.90 19.92
N LEU A 238 4.36 -12.84 21.23
CA LEU A 238 5.36 -13.15 22.24
C LEU A 238 5.72 -14.65 22.27
N LEU A 239 4.76 -15.50 21.88
CA LEU A 239 4.92 -16.95 21.83
C LEU A 239 5.24 -17.47 20.43
N TYR A 240 5.55 -16.58 19.49
CA TYR A 240 5.78 -16.91 18.08
C TYR A 240 6.78 -18.05 17.90
N ASP A 241 7.94 -18.00 18.58
CA ASP A 241 9.01 -18.99 18.51
C ASP A 241 8.65 -20.36 19.11
N ARG A 242 7.57 -20.45 19.88
CA ARG A 242 6.98 -21.73 20.34
C ARG A 242 6.02 -22.34 19.32
N ILE A 243 5.42 -21.50 18.48
CA ILE A 243 4.47 -21.90 17.44
C ILE A 243 5.22 -22.22 16.15
N TYR A 244 6.17 -21.36 15.77
CA TYR A 244 7.07 -21.53 14.64
C TYR A 244 8.50 -21.66 15.14
N ARG A 245 9.18 -22.73 14.78
CA ARG A 245 10.60 -22.88 15.11
C ARG A 245 11.41 -21.85 14.32
N VAL A 246 11.90 -20.83 15.02
CA VAL A 246 12.88 -19.88 14.47
C VAL A 246 14.21 -20.60 14.36
N GLY A 247 14.55 -21.09 13.17
CA GLY A 247 15.80 -21.73 12.84
C GLY A 247 16.83 -20.74 12.32
N PRO A 248 18.07 -21.23 12.05
CA PRO A 248 19.03 -20.47 11.27
C PRO A 248 18.45 -20.09 9.91
N MET A 249 18.81 -18.91 9.46
CA MET A 249 18.45 -18.39 8.16
C MET A 249 19.72 -17.82 7.52
N ASP A 250 20.14 -18.44 6.42
CA ASP A 250 21.20 -17.90 5.58
C ASP A 250 20.61 -16.76 4.75
N VAL A 251 21.17 -15.56 4.92
CA VAL A 251 20.71 -14.33 4.25
C VAL A 251 21.87 -13.71 3.51
N SER A 252 21.68 -13.40 2.23
CA SER A 252 22.62 -12.66 1.39
C SER A 252 21.90 -11.50 0.72
N ALA A 253 22.43 -10.30 0.90
CA ALA A 253 21.85 -9.08 0.37
C ALA A 253 22.77 -8.42 -0.66
N TYR A 254 22.17 -7.88 -1.73
CA TYR A 254 22.86 -7.34 -2.89
C TYR A 254 22.35 -5.95 -3.24
N ASP A 255 23.26 -5.08 -3.71
CA ASP A 255 22.90 -3.79 -4.27
C ASP A 255 22.33 -3.92 -5.71
N GLU A 256 21.99 -2.80 -6.33
CA GLU A 256 21.46 -2.75 -7.72
C GLU A 256 22.49 -3.21 -8.76
N ALA A 257 23.79 -3.12 -8.46
CA ALA A 257 24.88 -3.63 -9.30
C ALA A 257 25.19 -5.12 -9.07
N GLY A 258 24.45 -5.79 -8.18
CA GLY A 258 24.66 -7.20 -7.85
C GLY A 258 25.84 -7.44 -6.90
N ARG A 259 26.42 -6.39 -6.29
CA ARG A 259 27.49 -6.54 -5.29
C ARG A 259 26.88 -6.90 -3.94
N GLN A 260 27.44 -7.88 -3.27
CA GLN A 260 27.01 -8.27 -1.93
C GLN A 260 27.30 -7.15 -0.92
N VAL A 261 26.25 -6.71 -0.23
CA VAL A 261 26.33 -5.63 0.79
C VAL A 261 26.25 -6.17 2.22
N GLU A 262 25.58 -7.32 2.40
CA GLU A 262 25.48 -8.03 3.68
C GLU A 262 25.38 -9.53 3.46
N SER A 263 25.85 -10.30 4.45
CA SER A 263 25.66 -11.76 4.50
C SER A 263 25.80 -12.24 5.94
N PHE A 264 24.89 -13.09 6.38
CA PHE A 264 24.91 -13.69 7.72
C PHE A 264 24.07 -14.97 7.76
N ASP A 265 24.42 -15.86 8.68
CA ASP A 265 23.64 -17.05 9.03
C ASP A 265 23.25 -16.94 10.53
N GLU A 266 22.03 -16.51 10.77
CA GLU A 266 21.54 -16.20 12.11
C GLU A 266 20.09 -16.66 12.29
N ARG A 267 19.66 -16.75 13.54
CA ARG A 267 18.24 -16.97 13.85
C ARG A 267 17.46 -15.67 13.67
N VAL A 268 16.82 -15.53 12.53
CA VAL A 268 16.06 -14.33 12.17
C VAL A 268 14.64 -14.42 12.70
N LEU A 269 14.28 -13.50 13.59
CA LEU A 269 12.92 -13.33 14.09
C LEU A 269 12.03 -12.58 13.09
N LEU A 270 12.59 -11.56 12.45
CA LEU A 270 11.93 -10.69 11.48
C LEU A 270 12.93 -10.27 10.40
N LEU A 271 12.55 -10.42 9.15
CA LEU A 271 13.19 -9.78 8.00
C LEU A 271 12.12 -8.95 7.29
N ALA A 272 12.34 -7.65 7.15
CA ALA A 272 11.44 -6.73 6.48
C ALA A 272 12.17 -5.96 5.38
N VAL A 273 11.55 -5.85 4.21
CA VAL A 273 12.06 -5.09 3.07
C VAL A 273 10.97 -4.13 2.60
N GLY A 274 11.25 -2.85 2.62
CA GLY A 274 10.36 -1.79 2.13
C GLY A 274 10.64 -1.43 0.68
N ALA A 275 9.62 -0.94 -0.01
CA ALA A 275 9.80 -0.33 -1.33
C ALA A 275 10.76 0.88 -1.28
N THR A 276 10.85 1.52 -0.12
CA THR A 276 11.84 2.55 0.28
C THR A 276 12.04 2.47 1.79
N GLY A 277 12.96 3.25 2.35
CA GLY A 277 12.96 3.57 3.77
C GLY A 277 11.72 4.35 4.24
N HIS A 278 11.72 4.77 5.49
CA HIS A 278 10.61 5.51 6.15
C HIS A 278 9.25 4.81 6.04
N ARG A 279 9.23 3.48 6.32
CA ARG A 279 8.02 2.67 6.24
C ARG A 279 7.52 2.27 7.63
N SER A 280 6.22 2.38 7.78
CA SER A 280 5.50 1.89 8.95
C SER A 280 4.57 0.76 8.54
N TYR A 281 4.35 -0.18 9.46
CA TYR A 281 3.45 -1.29 9.29
C TYR A 281 2.81 -1.69 10.62
N GLY A 282 1.64 -2.31 10.58
CA GLY A 282 1.01 -2.88 11.76
C GLY A 282 0.72 -1.87 12.88
N SER A 283 -0.19 -0.93 12.65
CA SER A 283 -0.60 0.10 13.64
C SER A 283 0.54 1.09 13.98
N ASN A 284 1.14 1.68 12.96
CA ASN A 284 2.17 2.72 13.07
C ASN A 284 3.52 2.28 13.63
N LYS A 285 3.85 1.00 13.62
CA LYS A 285 5.20 0.55 13.94
C LYS A 285 6.16 0.97 12.85
N ARG A 286 7.16 1.76 13.19
CA ARG A 286 8.19 2.26 12.28
C ARG A 286 9.27 1.19 12.10
N ILE A 287 8.98 0.17 11.29
CA ILE A 287 9.92 -0.95 11.06
C ILE A 287 11.15 -0.45 10.31
N LEU A 288 10.96 0.48 9.37
CA LEU A 288 12.02 1.17 8.63
C LEU A 288 11.92 2.67 8.96
N PRO A 289 12.57 3.14 10.04
CA PRO A 289 12.39 4.51 10.51
C PRO A 289 13.21 5.56 9.76
N ASP A 290 14.22 5.14 8.99
CA ASP A 290 15.15 6.00 8.24
C ASP A 290 15.21 5.61 6.74
N ASP A 291 16.21 6.07 6.01
CA ASP A 291 16.36 5.86 4.56
C ASP A 291 16.70 4.41 4.19
N ARG A 292 17.07 3.55 5.16
CA ARG A 292 17.38 2.15 4.92
C ARG A 292 16.10 1.36 4.67
N ASN A 293 16.15 0.49 3.66
CA ASN A 293 14.97 -0.24 3.20
C ASN A 293 14.90 -1.70 3.69
N VAL A 294 15.91 -2.19 4.39
CA VAL A 294 15.93 -3.53 4.98
C VAL A 294 16.13 -3.44 6.48
N CYS A 295 15.30 -4.17 7.24
CA CYS A 295 15.43 -4.36 8.68
C CYS A 295 15.43 -5.86 8.98
N VAL A 296 16.47 -6.32 9.68
CA VAL A 296 16.57 -7.67 10.22
C VAL A 296 16.60 -7.59 11.73
N VAL A 297 15.81 -8.44 12.37
CA VAL A 297 15.79 -8.57 13.84
C VAL A 297 16.09 -10.00 14.20
N GLU A 298 17.11 -10.19 15.02
CA GLU A 298 17.54 -11.50 15.49
C GLU A 298 16.57 -12.07 16.53
N GLN A 299 16.58 -13.40 16.65
CA GLN A 299 15.86 -14.11 17.69
C GLN A 299 16.42 -13.75 19.07
N MET A 300 15.53 -13.49 20.01
CA MET A 300 15.87 -13.07 21.36
C MET A 300 14.95 -13.71 22.41
N SER A 301 15.31 -13.59 23.69
CA SER A 301 14.49 -14.05 24.80
C SER A 301 13.15 -13.33 24.89
N LEU A 302 12.16 -13.96 25.53
CA LEU A 302 10.82 -13.39 25.69
C LEU A 302 10.86 -12.00 26.38
N PHE A 303 11.65 -11.86 27.45
CA PHE A 303 11.79 -10.58 28.16
C PHE A 303 12.34 -9.48 27.25
N ARG A 304 13.29 -9.84 26.40
CA ARG A 304 13.86 -8.89 25.43
C ARG A 304 12.87 -8.49 24.36
N LYS A 305 12.04 -9.43 23.87
CA LYS A 305 10.94 -9.14 22.94
C LYS A 305 9.94 -8.12 23.52
N VAL A 306 9.57 -8.29 24.79
CA VAL A 306 8.67 -7.36 25.50
C VAL A 306 9.31 -5.97 25.59
N ALA A 307 10.58 -5.89 25.95
CA ALA A 307 11.29 -4.61 26.06
C ALA A 307 11.43 -3.90 24.70
N LEU A 308 11.69 -4.64 23.63
CA LEU A 308 11.88 -4.08 22.28
C LEU A 308 10.56 -3.69 21.61
N LYS A 309 9.44 -4.31 21.97
CA LYS A 309 8.13 -4.09 21.32
C LYS A 309 7.75 -2.61 21.24
N GLY A 310 7.96 -1.85 22.32
CA GLY A 310 7.66 -0.42 22.37
C GLY A 310 8.54 0.42 21.43
N LEU A 311 9.78 -0.01 21.24
CA LEU A 311 10.76 0.73 20.43
C LEU A 311 10.44 0.72 18.93
N PHE A 312 9.70 -0.27 18.44
CA PHE A 312 9.20 -0.25 17.05
C PHE A 312 8.21 0.88 16.79
N THR A 313 7.50 1.35 17.80
CA THR A 313 6.56 2.47 17.64
C THR A 313 7.30 3.79 17.44
N THR A 314 8.41 3.99 18.14
CA THR A 314 9.25 5.20 18.03
C THR A 314 10.29 5.09 16.92
N GLY A 315 10.66 3.86 16.51
CA GLY A 315 11.77 3.59 15.60
C GLY A 315 13.10 3.37 16.29
N GLU A 316 13.16 3.44 17.62
CA GLU A 316 14.39 3.33 18.44
C GLU A 316 14.99 1.91 18.48
N HIS A 317 14.31 0.93 17.93
CA HIS A 317 14.83 -0.44 17.80
C HIS A 317 16.11 -0.52 16.97
N ILE A 318 16.32 0.42 16.03
CA ILE A 318 17.52 0.47 15.18
C ILE A 318 18.84 0.66 15.95
N HIS A 319 18.76 1.16 17.19
CA HIS A 319 19.91 1.36 18.07
C HIS A 319 20.18 0.15 18.97
N LYS A 320 19.51 -0.98 18.74
CA LYS A 320 19.68 -2.19 19.53
C LYS A 320 20.53 -3.21 18.78
N PRO A 321 21.40 -3.96 19.49
CA PRO A 321 22.32 -4.89 18.85
C PRO A 321 21.61 -6.02 18.09
N GLU A 322 20.36 -6.32 18.46
CA GLU A 322 19.56 -7.34 17.79
C GLU A 322 18.95 -6.89 16.47
N SER A 323 19.12 -5.60 16.11
CA SER A 323 18.53 -5.03 14.88
C SER A 323 19.64 -4.59 13.93
N LYS A 324 19.58 -5.08 12.71
CA LYS A 324 20.45 -4.68 11.59
C LYS A 324 19.61 -3.95 10.55
N LEU A 325 20.05 -2.75 10.16
CA LEU A 325 19.43 -2.02 9.05
C LEU A 325 20.47 -1.70 7.99
N PHE A 326 20.10 -1.90 6.74
CA PHE A 326 20.95 -1.62 5.59
C PHE A 326 20.11 -1.34 4.34
N ASN A 327 20.75 -0.98 3.24
CA ASN A 327 20.11 -0.85 1.94
C ASN A 327 20.47 -2.04 1.07
N ALA A 328 19.44 -2.63 0.42
CA ALA A 328 19.63 -3.66 -0.58
C ALA A 328 18.60 -3.54 -1.71
N HIS A 329 18.99 -3.95 -2.91
CA HIS A 329 18.10 -4.13 -4.04
C HIS A 329 17.47 -5.52 -4.04
N ARG A 330 18.23 -6.53 -3.62
CA ARG A 330 17.80 -7.92 -3.53
C ARG A 330 18.30 -8.56 -2.24
N VAL A 331 17.43 -9.31 -1.59
CA VAL A 331 17.74 -10.10 -0.39
C VAL A 331 17.34 -11.54 -0.67
N GLU A 332 18.32 -12.43 -0.76
CA GLU A 332 18.11 -13.87 -0.84
C GLU A 332 18.12 -14.47 0.55
N PHE A 333 17.25 -15.43 0.81
CA PHE A 333 17.25 -16.12 2.08
C PHE A 333 16.87 -17.58 1.95
N ARG A 334 17.45 -18.40 2.83
CA ARG A 334 17.21 -19.82 2.94
C ARG A 334 16.97 -20.20 4.39
N GLY A 335 15.94 -20.98 4.65
CA GLY A 335 15.63 -21.56 5.95
C GLY A 335 15.24 -23.02 5.84
N GLU A 336 15.41 -23.77 6.92
CA GLU A 336 15.03 -25.19 6.99
C GLU A 336 13.56 -25.38 7.43
N ASN A 337 13.01 -24.39 8.14
CA ASN A 337 11.67 -24.46 8.70
C ASN A 337 10.66 -23.67 7.86
N PRO A 338 9.37 -24.08 7.87
CA PRO A 338 8.32 -23.25 7.28
C PRO A 338 8.27 -21.89 7.96
N ILE A 339 8.11 -20.82 7.17
CA ILE A 339 8.05 -19.45 7.67
C ILE A 339 6.93 -18.67 6.97
N LEU A 340 6.24 -17.82 7.69
CA LEU A 340 5.25 -16.91 7.10
C LEU A 340 5.94 -15.71 6.45
N ALA A 341 5.47 -15.35 5.26
CA ALA A 341 5.74 -14.09 4.61
C ALA A 341 4.44 -13.28 4.46
N GLN A 342 4.54 -11.95 4.52
CA GLN A 342 3.42 -11.05 4.27
C GLN A 342 3.78 -9.99 3.24
N MET A 343 2.79 -9.57 2.45
CA MET A 343 2.85 -8.54 1.42
C MET A 343 1.68 -7.58 1.66
N ASP A 344 1.96 -6.40 2.23
CA ASP A 344 0.94 -5.37 2.51
C ASP A 344 -0.35 -5.90 3.15
N GLY A 345 -0.23 -6.88 4.06
CA GLY A 345 -1.37 -7.46 4.78
C GLY A 345 -1.84 -8.84 4.31
N GLU A 346 -1.44 -9.29 3.13
CA GLU A 346 -1.70 -10.65 2.65
C GLU A 346 -0.56 -11.58 3.08
N THR A 347 -0.89 -12.83 3.46
CA THR A 347 0.10 -13.76 4.01
C THR A 347 0.21 -15.05 3.20
N VAL A 348 1.43 -15.58 3.10
CA VAL A 348 1.73 -16.88 2.50
C VAL A 348 2.68 -17.66 3.42
N LEU A 349 2.48 -18.97 3.52
CA LEU A 349 3.41 -19.88 4.19
C LEU A 349 4.44 -20.37 3.19
N LEU A 350 5.69 -20.01 3.39
CA LEU A 350 6.84 -20.59 2.68
C LEU A 350 7.23 -21.90 3.36
N LYS A 351 7.47 -22.94 2.57
CA LYS A 351 7.91 -24.24 3.02
C LYS A 351 9.36 -24.49 2.61
N PRO A 352 10.03 -25.54 3.11
CA PRO A 352 11.42 -25.84 2.74
C PRO A 352 11.66 -25.93 1.23
N GLU A 353 10.71 -26.45 0.47
CA GLU A 353 10.78 -26.56 -1.00
C GLU A 353 10.72 -25.20 -1.74
N ASP A 354 10.31 -24.13 -1.06
CA ASP A 354 10.26 -22.79 -1.63
C ASP A 354 11.58 -22.05 -1.56
N PHE A 355 12.56 -22.59 -0.82
CA PHE A 355 13.88 -21.98 -0.67
C PHE A 355 14.90 -22.48 -1.71
N PRO A 356 15.86 -21.65 -2.15
CA PRO A 356 16.04 -20.26 -1.75
C PRO A 356 14.90 -19.36 -2.22
N ALA A 357 14.50 -18.44 -1.38
CA ALA A 357 13.55 -17.39 -1.75
C ALA A 357 14.29 -16.04 -1.85
N ALA A 358 13.78 -15.13 -2.65
CA ALA A 358 14.37 -13.81 -2.80
C ALA A 358 13.30 -12.73 -2.73
N ILE A 359 13.65 -11.65 -2.02
CA ILE A 359 12.88 -10.41 -1.98
C ILE A 359 13.67 -9.37 -2.75
N GLU A 360 13.07 -8.77 -3.77
CA GLU A 360 13.76 -7.79 -4.61
C GLU A 360 12.91 -6.55 -4.89
N LEU A 361 13.56 -5.42 -5.04
CA LEU A 361 12.93 -4.20 -5.53
C LEU A 361 12.68 -4.34 -7.05
N THR A 362 11.51 -3.92 -7.48
CA THR A 362 11.22 -3.86 -8.91
C THR A 362 11.79 -2.58 -9.54
N GLU A 363 11.69 -2.46 -10.84
CA GLU A 363 11.86 -1.16 -11.52
C GLU A 363 10.84 -0.12 -11.01
N LEU A 364 11.08 1.14 -11.31
CA LEU A 364 10.14 2.25 -11.07
C LEU A 364 8.94 2.11 -12.03
N ALA A 365 7.90 1.43 -11.59
CA ALA A 365 6.82 0.99 -12.47
C ALA A 365 5.42 1.49 -12.07
N ILE A 366 5.24 1.93 -10.81
CA ILE A 366 3.92 2.31 -10.30
C ILE A 366 3.75 3.82 -10.33
N PRO A 367 2.88 4.35 -11.21
CA PRO A 367 2.62 5.79 -11.28
C PRO A 367 1.75 6.22 -10.10
N VAL A 368 2.31 7.00 -9.18
CA VAL A 368 1.63 7.55 -7.99
C VAL A 368 1.55 9.07 -8.06
N LEU A 369 0.43 9.62 -7.58
CA LEU A 369 0.26 11.06 -7.46
C LEU A 369 0.98 11.56 -6.18
N LYS A 370 1.88 12.53 -6.33
CA LYS A 370 2.69 13.14 -5.26
C LYS A 370 2.44 14.62 -5.09
#